data_5049b4877d3aa491aaf8403c7aa0c80e
#
_entry.id   5049b4877d3aa491aaf8403c7aa0c80e
#
_cell.length_a   1.000
_cell.length_b   1.000
_cell.length_c   1.000
_cell.angle_alpha   90.00
_cell.angle_beta   90.00
_cell.angle_gamma   90.00
#
_symmetry.space_group_name_H-M   'P 1'
#
loop_
_entity.id
_entity.type
_entity.pdbx_description
1 polymer ?
#
loop_
_entity_poly.entity_id
_entity_poly.type
_entity_poly.pdbx_seq_one_letter_code
_entity_poly.pdbx_strand_id
1 'polypeptide(L)'
;IRVMAQTLDELAEAITVRDRELTDSLAEKDALMREIHHRVKNNLQIISSLLSMQQRALTDAPAKAALGDTRQRISALALIYRTLYQSNDIRHADAREFLNELVGQLVASEAGRGPVVISSVDADSLHVDPDKLAPLALWLVEAVTNAQKHAFAGSGGELKVRFRVQ
;
A
#
# COMPACT_ATOMS: atom_id res chain seq x y z
N ILE A 1 14.53 56.39 5.86
CA ILE A 1 14.77 55.30 6.86
C ILE A 1 13.41 54.85 7.44
N ARG A 2 12.55 55.75 7.96
CA ARG A 2 11.25 55.35 8.58
C ARG A 2 10.30 54.62 7.59
N VAL A 3 10.17 55.13 6.39
CA VAL A 3 9.31 54.51 5.33
C VAL A 3 9.80 53.11 4.99
N MET A 4 11.11 52.93 4.89
CA MET A 4 11.72 51.62 4.55
C MET A 4 11.52 50.57 5.66
N ALA A 5 11.60 51.04 6.93
CA ALA A 5 11.33 50.16 8.07
C ALA A 5 9.85 49.72 8.10
N GLN A 6 8.94 50.65 7.85
CA GLN A 6 7.50 50.35 7.81
C GLN A 6 7.14 49.37 6.67
N THR A 7 7.72 49.52 5.48
CA THR A 7 7.53 48.60 4.37
C THR A 7 8.10 47.19 4.66
N LEU A 8 9.22 47.11 5.38
CA LEU A 8 9.78 45.83 5.80
C LEU A 8 8.88 45.11 6.83
N ASP A 9 8.31 45.86 7.79
CA ASP A 9 7.40 45.29 8.77
C ASP A 9 6.11 44.80 8.11
N GLU A 10 5.51 45.55 7.17
CA GLU A 10 4.35 45.14 6.39
C GLU A 10 4.63 43.90 5.54
N LEU A 11 5.81 43.80 4.91
CA LEU A 11 6.22 42.60 4.17
C LEU A 11 6.41 41.39 5.08
N ALA A 12 7.05 41.56 6.25
CA ALA A 12 7.24 40.49 7.22
C ALA A 12 5.90 39.95 7.74
N GLU A 13 4.94 40.84 8.03
CA GLU A 13 3.60 40.48 8.45
C GLU A 13 2.85 39.73 7.33
N ALA A 14 2.91 40.21 6.09
CA ALA A 14 2.29 39.57 4.93
C ALA A 14 2.86 38.17 4.68
N ILE A 15 4.18 37.98 4.80
CA ILE A 15 4.84 36.68 4.69
C ILE A 15 4.35 35.74 5.80
N THR A 16 4.29 36.22 7.04
CA THR A 16 3.86 35.41 8.19
C THR A 16 2.41 34.94 8.04
N VAL A 17 1.51 35.81 7.57
CA VAL A 17 0.12 35.46 7.29
C VAL A 17 0.05 34.40 6.20
N ARG A 18 0.79 34.61 5.12
CA ARG A 18 0.79 33.67 3.99
C ARG A 18 1.36 32.31 4.33
N ASP A 19 2.39 32.26 5.17
CA ASP A 19 2.96 31.00 5.67
C ASP A 19 1.95 30.23 6.53
N ARG A 20 1.17 30.93 7.37
CA ARG A 20 0.11 30.30 8.14
C ARG A 20 -0.98 29.73 7.24
N GLU A 21 -1.50 30.53 6.29
CA GLU A 21 -2.52 30.06 5.34
C GLU A 21 -2.05 28.83 4.55
N LEU A 22 -0.77 28.82 4.13
CA LEU A 22 -0.18 27.70 3.41
C LEU A 22 -0.09 26.46 4.31
N THR A 23 0.34 26.62 5.54
CA THR A 23 0.44 25.53 6.52
C THR A 23 -0.93 24.93 6.84
N ASP A 24 -1.93 25.77 7.04
CA ASP A 24 -3.30 25.34 7.31
C ASP A 24 -3.89 24.60 6.10
N SER A 25 -3.67 25.12 4.89
CA SER A 25 -4.12 24.47 3.63
C SER A 25 -3.45 23.11 3.42
N LEU A 26 -2.16 22.98 3.75
CA LEU A 26 -1.44 21.70 3.68
C LEU A 26 -1.99 20.71 4.70
N ALA A 27 -2.27 21.13 5.91
CA ALA A 27 -2.85 20.27 6.95
C ALA A 27 -4.25 19.78 6.58
N GLU A 28 -5.08 20.65 6.01
CA GLU A 28 -6.40 20.29 5.49
C GLU A 28 -6.29 19.27 4.34
N LYS A 29 -5.41 19.51 3.39
CA LYS A 29 -5.15 18.58 2.29
C LYS A 29 -4.72 17.20 2.80
N ASP A 30 -3.80 17.15 3.75
CA ASP A 30 -3.31 15.90 4.33
C ASP A 30 -4.45 15.16 5.09
N ALA A 31 -5.35 15.88 5.76
CA ALA A 31 -6.52 15.29 6.41
C ALA A 31 -7.51 14.70 5.39
N LEU A 32 -7.78 15.41 4.29
CA LEU A 32 -8.63 14.93 3.21
C LEU A 32 -8.04 13.69 2.53
N MET A 33 -6.73 13.67 2.29
CA MET A 33 -6.05 12.50 1.72
C MET A 33 -6.18 11.27 2.62
N ARG A 34 -5.97 11.43 3.93
CA ARG A 34 -6.21 10.33 4.90
C ARG A 34 -7.64 9.79 4.83
N GLU A 35 -8.62 10.66 4.79
CA GLU A 35 -10.04 10.26 4.68
C GLU A 35 -10.31 9.49 3.38
N ILE A 36 -9.75 9.96 2.24
CA ILE A 36 -9.87 9.26 0.96
C ILE A 36 -9.28 7.84 1.07
N HIS A 37 -8.08 7.70 1.63
CA HIS A 37 -7.45 6.39 1.78
C HIS A 37 -8.22 5.47 2.72
N HIS A 38 -8.79 6.00 3.81
CA HIS A 38 -9.68 5.24 4.68
C HIS A 38 -10.93 4.75 3.94
N ARG A 39 -11.54 5.59 3.11
CA ARG A 39 -12.70 5.21 2.30
C ARG A 39 -12.36 4.18 1.24
N VAL A 40 -11.23 4.34 0.53
CA VAL A 40 -10.77 3.36 -0.45
C VAL A 40 -10.56 1.99 0.21
N LYS A 41 -9.86 1.94 1.36
CA LYS A 41 -9.70 0.70 2.12
C LYS A 41 -11.04 0.05 2.47
N ASN A 42 -11.99 0.83 3.01
CA ASN A 42 -13.30 0.32 3.40
C ASN A 42 -14.07 -0.22 2.19
N ASN A 43 -14.03 0.48 1.05
CA ASN A 43 -14.65 0.02 -0.19
C ASN A 43 -14.05 -1.28 -0.69
N LEU A 44 -12.71 -1.42 -0.65
CA LEU A 44 -12.03 -2.66 -1.03
C LEU A 44 -12.41 -3.84 -0.11
N GLN A 45 -12.62 -3.59 1.19
CA GLN A 45 -13.10 -4.61 2.13
C GLN A 45 -14.54 -5.05 1.81
N ILE A 46 -15.43 -4.10 1.49
CA ILE A 46 -16.82 -4.40 1.07
C ILE A 46 -16.80 -5.24 -0.21
N ILE A 47 -16.03 -4.83 -1.21
CA ILE A 47 -15.91 -5.57 -2.48
C ILE A 47 -15.36 -6.99 -2.23
N SER A 48 -14.33 -7.15 -1.40
CA SER A 48 -13.79 -8.46 -1.04
C SER A 48 -14.84 -9.36 -0.35
N SER A 49 -15.68 -8.78 0.51
CA SER A 49 -16.77 -9.50 1.16
C SER A 49 -17.85 -9.95 0.18
N LEU A 50 -18.25 -9.08 -0.75
CA LEU A 50 -19.20 -9.39 -1.80
C LEU A 50 -18.68 -10.51 -2.71
N LEU A 51 -17.42 -10.44 -3.14
CA LEU A 51 -16.79 -11.50 -3.93
C LEU A 51 -16.74 -12.83 -3.17
N SER A 52 -16.50 -12.79 -1.85
CA SER A 52 -16.52 -13.99 -1.01
C SER A 52 -17.92 -14.64 -0.96
N MET A 53 -18.96 -13.83 -0.89
CA MET A 53 -20.35 -14.32 -0.95
C MET A 53 -20.66 -14.93 -2.32
N GLN A 54 -20.30 -14.26 -3.40
CA GLN A 54 -20.50 -14.77 -4.77
C GLN A 54 -19.72 -16.07 -5.00
N GLN A 55 -18.47 -16.15 -4.54
CA GLN A 55 -17.65 -17.35 -4.66
C GLN A 55 -18.29 -18.58 -3.98
N ARG A 56 -18.98 -18.38 -2.84
CA ARG A 56 -19.70 -19.47 -2.16
C ARG A 56 -20.94 -19.95 -2.90
N ALA A 57 -21.60 -19.05 -3.63
CA ALA A 57 -22.79 -19.37 -4.42
C ALA A 57 -22.48 -20.08 -5.74
N LEU A 58 -21.25 -19.99 -6.24
CA LEU A 58 -20.82 -20.67 -7.45
C LEU A 58 -20.68 -22.18 -7.23
N THR A 59 -21.10 -22.96 -8.23
CA THR A 59 -20.90 -24.41 -8.27
C THR A 59 -19.79 -24.80 -9.26
N ASP A 60 -19.58 -23.99 -10.29
CA ASP A 60 -18.55 -24.20 -11.31
C ASP A 60 -17.13 -23.96 -10.73
N ALA A 61 -16.27 -24.97 -10.78
CA ALA A 61 -14.94 -24.93 -10.17
C ALA A 61 -14.00 -23.93 -10.84
N PRO A 62 -13.90 -23.81 -12.18
CA PRO A 62 -13.11 -22.78 -12.84
C PRO A 62 -13.55 -21.36 -12.50
N ALA A 63 -14.86 -21.08 -12.52
CA ALA A 63 -15.39 -19.77 -12.16
C ALA A 63 -15.10 -19.42 -10.68
N LYS A 64 -15.22 -20.40 -9.78
CA LYS A 64 -14.90 -20.25 -8.36
C LYS A 64 -13.42 -19.92 -8.14
N ALA A 65 -12.51 -20.55 -8.89
CA ALA A 65 -11.08 -20.27 -8.84
C ALA A 65 -10.78 -18.85 -9.35
N ALA A 66 -11.31 -18.46 -10.51
CA ALA A 66 -11.12 -17.13 -11.08
C ALA A 66 -11.61 -16.00 -10.13
N LEU A 67 -12.75 -16.21 -9.47
CA LEU A 67 -13.28 -15.25 -8.50
C LEU A 67 -12.42 -15.20 -7.23
N GLY A 68 -11.84 -16.34 -6.82
CA GLY A 68 -10.88 -16.43 -5.74
C GLY A 68 -9.62 -15.60 -6.01
N ASP A 69 -9.08 -15.70 -7.22
CA ASP A 69 -7.92 -14.91 -7.66
C ASP A 69 -8.22 -13.42 -7.66
N THR A 70 -9.38 -13.01 -8.17
CA THR A 70 -9.82 -11.61 -8.15
C THR A 70 -9.93 -11.09 -6.72
N ARG A 71 -10.50 -11.87 -5.81
CA ARG A 71 -10.62 -11.52 -4.40
C ARG A 71 -9.23 -11.36 -3.74
N GLN A 72 -8.28 -12.23 -4.07
CA GLN A 72 -6.91 -12.15 -3.54
C GLN A 72 -6.22 -10.86 -3.98
N ARG A 73 -6.36 -10.47 -5.25
CA ARG A 73 -5.83 -9.18 -5.76
C ARG A 73 -6.44 -7.98 -5.06
N ILE A 74 -7.74 -7.98 -4.82
CA ILE A 74 -8.43 -6.90 -4.10
C ILE A 74 -7.98 -6.84 -2.64
N SER A 75 -7.79 -7.99 -1.99
CA SER A 75 -7.28 -8.04 -0.62
C SER A 75 -5.84 -7.50 -0.53
N ALA A 76 -5.02 -7.79 -1.53
CA ALA A 76 -3.67 -7.24 -1.63
C ALA A 76 -3.67 -5.72 -1.86
N LEU A 77 -4.58 -5.20 -2.71
CA LEU A 77 -4.78 -3.75 -2.85
C LEU A 77 -5.18 -3.10 -1.52
N ALA A 78 -6.11 -3.70 -0.80
CA ALA A 78 -6.52 -3.20 0.51
C ALA A 78 -5.35 -3.18 1.52
N LEU A 79 -4.47 -4.18 1.46
CA LEU A 79 -3.25 -4.23 2.24
C LEU A 79 -2.28 -3.09 1.86
N ILE A 80 -2.02 -2.90 0.56
CA ILE A 80 -1.17 -1.83 0.06
C ILE A 80 -1.67 -0.48 0.57
N TYR A 81 -2.96 -0.19 0.41
CA TYR A 81 -3.55 1.05 0.90
C TYR A 81 -3.42 1.21 2.41
N ARG A 82 -3.58 0.13 3.17
CA ARG A 82 -3.41 0.16 4.62
C ARG A 82 -1.97 0.48 5.01
N THR A 83 -1.00 -0.23 4.46
CA THR A 83 0.41 -0.11 4.85
C THR A 83 1.02 1.21 4.39
N LEU A 84 0.70 1.67 3.18
CA LEU A 84 1.27 2.90 2.64
C LEU A 84 0.65 4.18 3.20
N TYR A 85 -0.64 4.16 3.55
CA TYR A 85 -1.38 5.38 3.89
C TYR A 85 -1.89 5.45 5.33
N GLN A 86 -1.58 4.46 6.17
CA GLN A 86 -1.88 4.49 7.62
C GLN A 86 -0.76 5.08 8.47
N SER A 87 0.46 5.23 7.96
CA SER A 87 1.56 5.88 8.69
C SER A 87 1.27 7.37 8.89
N ASN A 88 1.76 7.94 9.98
CA ASN A 88 1.66 9.38 10.25
C ASN A 88 2.41 10.23 9.20
N ASP A 89 3.34 9.65 8.48
CA ASP A 89 4.02 10.27 7.34
C ASP A 89 3.47 9.72 6.02
N ILE A 90 2.45 10.42 5.50
CA ILE A 90 1.78 10.06 4.23
C ILE A 90 2.71 10.25 3.03
N ARG A 91 3.82 10.97 3.20
CA ARG A 91 4.71 11.35 2.09
C ARG A 91 5.83 10.36 1.86
N HIS A 92 6.20 9.56 2.87
CA HIS A 92 7.34 8.66 2.77
C HIS A 92 7.05 7.34 3.47
N ALA A 93 7.11 6.25 2.71
CA ALA A 93 7.07 4.91 3.24
C ALA A 93 8.46 4.27 3.17
N ASP A 94 8.88 3.56 4.21
CA ASP A 94 10.10 2.75 4.15
C ASP A 94 9.85 1.51 3.29
N ALA A 95 10.54 1.43 2.15
CA ALA A 95 10.36 0.36 1.18
C ALA A 95 10.68 -1.03 1.77
N ARG A 96 11.68 -1.13 2.65
CA ARG A 96 12.05 -2.40 3.30
C ARG A 96 10.94 -2.89 4.23
N GLU A 97 10.44 -2.02 5.09
CA GLU A 97 9.38 -2.34 6.04
C GLU A 97 8.11 -2.75 5.28
N PHE A 98 7.73 -1.95 4.29
CA PHE A 98 6.59 -2.22 3.43
C PHE A 98 6.68 -3.58 2.71
N LEU A 99 7.83 -3.89 2.08
CA LEU A 99 8.02 -5.15 1.37
C LEU A 99 8.01 -6.35 2.30
N ASN A 100 8.60 -6.24 3.50
CA ASN A 100 8.55 -7.30 4.51
C ASN A 100 7.12 -7.60 4.95
N GLU A 101 6.33 -6.57 5.24
CA GLU A 101 4.94 -6.74 5.65
C GLU A 101 4.10 -7.34 4.52
N LEU A 102 4.23 -6.81 3.30
CA LEU A 102 3.47 -7.28 2.13
C LEU A 102 3.77 -8.75 1.83
N VAL A 103 5.03 -9.14 1.72
CA VAL A 103 5.43 -10.53 1.43
C VAL A 103 5.01 -11.45 2.55
N GLY A 104 5.22 -11.05 3.81
CA GLY A 104 4.80 -11.82 4.97
C GLY A 104 3.30 -12.12 4.97
N GLN A 105 2.46 -11.13 4.67
CA GLN A 105 1.00 -11.32 4.60
C GLN A 105 0.57 -12.16 3.39
N LEU A 106 1.22 -12.01 2.23
CA LEU A 106 0.92 -12.83 1.04
C LEU A 106 1.21 -14.31 1.30
N VAL A 107 2.34 -14.62 1.92
CA VAL A 107 2.72 -16.00 2.25
C VAL A 107 1.81 -16.55 3.35
N ALA A 108 1.50 -15.77 4.38
CA ALA A 108 0.62 -16.19 5.47
C ALA A 108 -0.83 -16.45 5.00
N SER A 109 -1.31 -15.76 3.98
CA SER A 109 -2.67 -15.95 3.44
C SER A 109 -2.90 -17.32 2.82
N GLU A 110 -1.84 -17.99 2.38
CA GLU A 110 -1.85 -19.35 1.81
C GLU A 110 -1.43 -20.43 2.81
N ALA A 111 -1.02 -20.04 4.02
CA ALA A 111 -0.63 -20.99 5.06
C ALA A 111 -1.78 -21.95 5.39
N GLY A 112 -1.50 -23.24 5.38
CA GLY A 112 -2.50 -24.28 5.61
C GLY A 112 -3.30 -24.74 4.37
N ARG A 113 -3.07 -24.13 3.18
CA ARG A 113 -3.71 -24.54 1.93
C ARG A 113 -2.82 -25.35 1.01
N GLY A 114 -1.53 -25.44 1.33
CA GLY A 114 -0.53 -26.13 0.53
C GLY A 114 0.77 -26.35 1.28
N PRO A 115 1.83 -26.75 0.59
CA PRO A 115 3.17 -26.92 1.16
C PRO A 115 3.71 -25.61 1.74
N VAL A 116 4.59 -25.74 2.73
CA VAL A 116 5.17 -24.57 3.42
C VAL A 116 6.11 -23.81 2.50
N VAL A 117 5.85 -22.52 2.32
CA VAL A 117 6.73 -21.58 1.63
C VAL A 117 7.37 -20.67 2.67
N ILE A 118 8.70 -20.66 2.74
CA ILE A 118 9.47 -19.77 3.59
C ILE A 118 9.83 -18.54 2.76
N SER A 119 9.53 -17.34 3.26
CA SER A 119 9.88 -16.11 2.57
C SER A 119 10.99 -15.35 3.25
N SER A 120 11.85 -14.72 2.46
CA SER A 120 12.87 -13.77 2.93
C SER A 120 12.90 -12.54 2.03
N VAL A 121 13.02 -11.36 2.64
CA VAL A 121 13.11 -10.08 1.93
C VAL A 121 14.45 -9.42 2.23
N ASP A 122 15.22 -9.17 1.20
CA ASP A 122 16.51 -8.48 1.23
C ASP A 122 16.36 -7.16 0.46
N ALA A 123 15.99 -6.10 1.16
CA ALA A 123 15.67 -4.81 0.60
C ALA A 123 16.52 -3.69 1.20
N ASP A 124 16.88 -2.70 0.37
CA ASP A 124 17.49 -1.47 0.86
C ASP A 124 16.43 -0.64 1.62
N SER A 125 16.84 0.00 2.73
CA SER A 125 15.99 0.98 3.40
C SER A 125 15.99 2.26 2.57
N LEU A 126 14.84 2.58 2.01
CA LEU A 126 14.64 3.74 1.17
C LEU A 126 13.26 4.33 1.44
N HIS A 127 13.22 5.61 1.75
CA HIS A 127 11.96 6.34 1.86
C HIS A 127 11.46 6.72 0.47
N VAL A 128 10.33 6.19 0.09
CA VAL A 128 9.74 6.34 -1.25
C VAL A 128 8.32 6.88 -1.12
N ASP A 129 7.95 7.71 -2.10
CA ASP A 129 6.57 8.14 -2.28
C ASP A 129 5.65 6.92 -2.41
N PRO A 130 4.59 6.81 -1.61
CA PRO A 130 3.61 5.73 -1.68
C PRO A 130 3.06 5.47 -3.08
N ASP A 131 2.84 6.51 -3.87
CA ASP A 131 2.33 6.39 -5.24
C ASP A 131 3.28 5.65 -6.18
N LYS A 132 4.59 5.66 -5.88
CA LYS A 132 5.60 4.89 -6.61
C LYS A 132 5.70 3.44 -6.12
N LEU A 133 5.42 3.19 -4.84
CA LEU A 133 5.43 1.85 -4.28
C LEU A 133 4.18 1.04 -4.65
N ALA A 134 3.04 1.67 -4.85
CA ALA A 134 1.79 0.97 -5.15
C ALA A 134 1.87 0.11 -6.44
N PRO A 135 2.38 0.61 -7.59
CA PRO A 135 2.56 -0.22 -8.79
C PRO A 135 3.55 -1.39 -8.58
N LEU A 136 4.65 -1.13 -7.85
CA LEU A 136 5.63 -2.17 -7.51
C LEU A 136 5.00 -3.26 -6.64
N ALA A 137 4.20 -2.86 -5.66
CA ALA A 137 3.49 -3.78 -4.79
C ALA A 137 2.50 -4.66 -5.56
N LEU A 138 1.75 -4.10 -6.50
CA LEU A 138 0.84 -4.86 -7.36
C LEU A 138 1.60 -5.89 -8.21
N TRP A 139 2.72 -5.49 -8.81
CA TRP A 139 3.58 -6.41 -9.54
C TRP A 139 4.09 -7.53 -8.63
N LEU A 140 4.53 -7.20 -7.42
CA LEU A 140 5.04 -8.18 -6.45
C LEU A 140 3.94 -9.17 -6.02
N VAL A 141 2.72 -8.70 -5.81
CA VAL A 141 1.56 -9.55 -5.50
C VAL A 141 1.34 -10.58 -6.61
N GLU A 142 1.34 -10.15 -7.87
CA GLU A 142 1.20 -11.05 -9.01
C GLU A 142 2.36 -12.05 -9.08
N ALA A 143 3.59 -11.60 -8.90
CA ALA A 143 4.78 -12.45 -8.94
C ALA A 143 4.75 -13.52 -7.83
N VAL A 144 4.43 -13.13 -6.59
CA VAL A 144 4.33 -14.03 -5.45
C VAL A 144 3.18 -15.03 -5.64
N THR A 145 2.01 -14.56 -6.06
CA THR A 145 0.85 -15.41 -6.32
C THR A 145 1.12 -16.43 -7.42
N ASN A 146 1.78 -16.01 -8.50
CA ASN A 146 2.17 -16.91 -9.57
C ASN A 146 3.21 -17.95 -9.10
N ALA A 147 4.19 -17.54 -8.30
CA ALA A 147 5.16 -18.46 -7.72
C ALA A 147 4.47 -19.51 -6.83
N GLN A 148 3.53 -19.09 -5.97
CA GLN A 148 2.76 -20.00 -5.11
C GLN A 148 1.94 -21.01 -5.92
N LYS A 149 1.28 -20.56 -6.99
CA LYS A 149 0.43 -21.42 -7.82
C LYS A 149 1.21 -22.38 -8.72
N HIS A 150 2.34 -21.94 -9.26
CA HIS A 150 3.03 -22.64 -10.34
C HIS A 150 4.37 -23.23 -9.93
N ALA A 151 5.11 -22.57 -9.02
CA ALA A 151 6.42 -23.06 -8.60
C ALA A 151 6.33 -23.91 -7.31
N PHE A 152 5.45 -23.56 -6.38
CA PHE A 152 5.38 -24.21 -5.07
C PHE A 152 4.15 -25.12 -4.88
N ALA A 153 3.34 -25.33 -5.91
CA ALA A 153 2.07 -26.07 -5.83
C ALA A 153 2.19 -27.52 -5.33
N GLY A 154 3.37 -28.13 -5.37
CA GLY A 154 3.56 -29.53 -5.01
C GLY A 154 4.59 -29.81 -3.91
N SER A 155 5.55 -28.91 -3.66
CA SER A 155 6.72 -29.24 -2.83
C SER A 155 7.09 -28.19 -1.78
N GLY A 156 6.47 -27.03 -1.81
CA GLY A 156 6.94 -25.88 -1.03
C GLY A 156 8.29 -25.36 -1.51
N GLY A 157 8.90 -24.47 -0.73
CA GLY A 157 10.21 -23.94 -1.07
C GLY A 157 10.55 -22.62 -0.40
N GLU A 158 11.58 -21.96 -0.89
CA GLU A 158 12.02 -20.65 -0.42
C GLU A 158 11.70 -19.58 -1.48
N LEU A 159 10.96 -18.55 -1.05
CA LEU A 159 10.68 -17.34 -1.82
C LEU A 159 11.62 -16.23 -1.36
N LYS A 160 12.53 -15.80 -2.22
CA LYS A 160 13.45 -14.71 -1.92
C LYS A 160 13.12 -13.48 -2.76
N VAL A 161 12.79 -12.37 -2.08
CA VAL A 161 12.56 -11.07 -2.71
C VAL A 161 13.78 -10.18 -2.45
N ARG A 162 14.39 -9.67 -3.53
CA ARG A 162 15.50 -8.73 -3.41
C ARG A 162 15.16 -7.41 -4.09
N PHE A 163 15.31 -6.32 -3.33
CA PHE A 163 15.11 -4.95 -3.81
C PHE A 163 16.37 -4.13 -3.54
N ARG A 164 16.99 -3.61 -4.61
CA ARG A 164 18.20 -2.80 -4.58
C ARG A 164 18.01 -1.52 -5.37
N VAL A 165 18.56 -0.44 -4.85
CA VAL A 165 18.65 0.83 -5.57
C VAL A 165 20.04 0.93 -6.20
N GLN A 166 20.07 1.23 -7.49
CA GLN A 166 21.29 1.49 -8.23
C GLN A 166 21.53 3.00 -8.38
#